data_a74e9715012c1972e26084c6671f9994
#
_entry.id   a74e9715012c1972e26084c6671f9994
#
_cell.length_a   1.000
_cell.length_b   1.000
_cell.length_c   1.000
_cell.angle_alpha   90.00
_cell.angle_beta   90.00
_cell.angle_gamma   90.00
#
_symmetry.space_group_name_H-M   'P 1'
#
loop_
_entity.id
_entity.type
_entity.pdbx_description
1 polymer ?
#
loop_
_entity_poly.entity_id
_entity_poly.type
_entity_poly.pdbx_seq_one_letter_code
_entity_poly.pdbx_strand_id
1 'polypeptide(L)'
;MTNNLRVKTSKFIDETTKVSFKFNGKTYYGFKGDTLASALLSNDVHLVGRSFKYHRPRGIMTAGSEEPNAIVQTNNNTALTEPNVRATEIEIYEGLEASSQNCWPNVNFDIGGINNFLSPLLPAGFYYKTFMWPASFWEKYEYVIRHSAGLGKSPTKPDPDIYDHRYIHCDVLVIGAGITGIMAAKTAAKNNLKTLLLDEKNELGGSTIYQEVGRAHV
;
A
#
# COMPACT_ATOMS: atom_id res chain seq x y z
N MET A 1 -9.84 14.44 19.88
CA MET A 1 -8.91 13.47 20.47
C MET A 1 -7.52 13.88 20.03
N THR A 2 -6.62 14.10 20.96
CA THR A 2 -5.24 14.53 20.68
C THR A 2 -4.48 13.32 20.12
N ASN A 3 -3.84 13.48 18.95
CA ASN A 3 -2.92 12.48 18.35
C ASN A 3 -1.68 12.29 19.23
N ASN A 4 -1.83 11.57 20.36
CA ASN A 4 -0.78 11.44 21.37
C ASN A 4 0.44 10.61 20.93
N LEU A 5 0.37 9.90 19.80
CA LEU A 5 1.43 9.01 19.32
C LEU A 5 2.28 9.62 18.20
N ARG A 6 2.06 10.88 17.87
CA ARG A 6 2.82 11.57 16.81
C ARG A 6 4.13 12.13 17.34
N VAL A 7 5.21 11.86 16.64
CA VAL A 7 6.52 12.46 16.88
C VAL A 7 6.65 13.76 16.08
N LYS A 8 6.99 14.87 16.75
CA LYS A 8 7.01 16.24 16.19
C LYS A 8 8.25 16.57 15.31
N THR A 9 8.79 15.62 14.59
CA THR A 9 10.06 15.82 13.86
C THR A 9 9.97 15.70 12.34
N SER A 10 8.79 15.44 11.78
CA SER A 10 8.66 15.29 10.33
C SER A 10 8.68 16.64 9.63
N LYS A 11 9.58 16.82 8.67
CA LYS A 11 9.64 17.98 7.78
C LYS A 11 8.64 17.92 6.64
N PHE A 12 8.03 16.76 6.41
CA PHE A 12 7.16 16.49 5.27
C PHE A 12 5.66 16.58 5.62
N ILE A 13 5.33 16.70 6.91
CA ILE A 13 3.95 16.78 7.39
C ILE A 13 3.64 18.23 7.76
N ASP A 14 2.64 18.78 7.10
CA ASP A 14 2.10 20.11 7.42
C ASP A 14 1.06 20.00 8.55
N GLU A 15 1.49 20.16 9.78
CA GLU A 15 0.62 20.08 10.97
C GLU A 15 -0.43 21.21 11.05
N THR A 16 -0.39 22.18 10.15
CA THR A 16 -1.39 23.26 10.08
C THR A 16 -2.61 22.88 9.28
N THR A 17 -2.46 21.95 8.32
CA THR A 17 -3.52 21.51 7.42
C THR A 17 -4.05 20.13 7.83
N LYS A 18 -5.19 20.16 8.53
CA LYS A 18 -5.87 18.93 8.97
C LYS A 18 -6.68 18.31 7.84
N VAL A 19 -6.59 17.01 7.70
CA VAL A 19 -7.27 16.20 6.68
C VAL A 19 -8.13 15.15 7.34
N SER A 20 -9.37 14.96 6.88
CA SER A 20 -10.24 13.87 7.34
C SER A 20 -10.28 12.73 6.33
N PHE A 21 -10.28 11.50 6.82
CA PHE A 21 -10.38 10.30 6.02
C PHE A 21 -11.16 9.21 6.76
N LYS A 22 -11.63 8.20 6.04
CA LYS A 22 -12.31 7.04 6.63
C LYS A 22 -11.46 5.79 6.49
N PHE A 23 -11.40 5.01 7.56
CA PHE A 23 -10.84 3.67 7.56
C PHE A 23 -11.80 2.69 8.21
N ASN A 24 -12.17 1.63 7.48
CA ASN A 24 -13.17 0.64 7.92
C ASN A 24 -14.49 1.30 8.38
N GLY A 25 -14.94 2.33 7.67
CA GLY A 25 -16.18 3.07 7.95
C GLY A 25 -16.10 4.06 9.11
N LYS A 26 -14.98 4.15 9.84
CA LYS A 26 -14.78 5.12 10.92
C LYS A 26 -13.95 6.30 10.44
N THR A 27 -14.37 7.52 10.80
CA THR A 27 -13.64 8.74 10.46
C THR A 27 -12.45 8.97 11.39
N TYR A 28 -11.32 9.29 10.80
CA TYR A 28 -10.06 9.64 11.44
C TYR A 28 -9.53 10.95 10.88
N TYR A 29 -8.53 11.50 11.54
CA TYR A 29 -7.88 12.74 11.15
C TYR A 29 -6.38 12.57 11.13
N GLY A 30 -5.76 13.18 10.12
CA GLY A 30 -4.32 13.33 10.00
C GLY A 30 -3.99 14.73 9.51
N PHE A 31 -2.79 14.91 8.98
CA PHE A 31 -2.31 16.16 8.43
C PHE A 31 -1.84 15.96 6.99
N LYS A 32 -1.82 17.04 6.23
CA LYS A 32 -1.30 17.02 4.85
C LYS A 32 0.15 16.52 4.86
N GLY A 33 0.45 15.56 3.97
CA GLY A 33 1.74 14.87 3.90
C GLY A 33 1.81 13.59 4.73
N ASP A 34 0.79 13.29 5.56
CA ASP A 34 0.68 11.96 6.17
C ASP A 34 0.40 10.91 5.12
N THR A 35 1.05 9.76 5.24
CA THR A 35 0.55 8.54 4.59
C THR A 35 -0.63 7.98 5.38
N LEU A 36 -1.44 7.13 4.75
CA LEU A 36 -2.53 6.43 5.47
C LEU A 36 -1.98 5.66 6.67
N ALA A 37 -0.81 5.03 6.52
CA ALA A 37 -0.15 4.31 7.60
C ALA A 37 0.23 5.22 8.78
N SER A 38 0.89 6.35 8.53
CA SER A 38 1.29 7.28 9.59
C SER A 38 0.08 7.89 10.29
N ALA A 39 -0.95 8.23 9.52
CA ALA A 39 -2.20 8.76 10.06
C ALA A 39 -2.93 7.73 10.93
N LEU A 40 -2.98 6.45 10.53
CA LEU A 40 -3.58 5.37 11.32
C LEU A 40 -2.82 5.15 12.63
N LEU A 41 -1.49 5.06 12.58
CA LEU A 41 -0.66 4.92 13.79
C LEU A 41 -0.85 6.09 14.75
N SER A 42 -0.89 7.32 14.24
CA SER A 42 -1.11 8.50 15.09
C SER A 42 -2.49 8.51 15.76
N ASN A 43 -3.44 7.77 15.24
CA ASN A 43 -4.78 7.57 15.81
C ASN A 43 -4.93 6.26 16.60
N ASP A 44 -3.83 5.61 16.98
CA ASP A 44 -3.81 4.35 17.74
C ASP A 44 -4.47 3.17 17.01
N VAL A 45 -4.40 3.16 15.68
CA VAL A 45 -4.89 2.07 14.83
C VAL A 45 -3.73 1.19 14.42
N HIS A 46 -3.52 0.09 15.14
CA HIS A 46 -2.42 -0.84 14.90
C HIS A 46 -2.82 -2.05 14.05
N LEU A 47 -4.08 -2.45 14.07
CA LEU A 47 -4.59 -3.58 13.32
C LEU A 47 -5.14 -3.09 11.97
N VAL A 48 -4.40 -3.38 10.90
CA VAL A 48 -4.73 -2.89 9.55
C VAL A 48 -5.24 -3.99 8.64
N GLY A 49 -4.81 -5.23 8.84
CA GLY A 49 -5.20 -6.35 8.00
C GLY A 49 -5.02 -7.71 8.64
N ARG A 50 -5.25 -8.75 7.87
CA ARG A 50 -5.08 -10.15 8.26
C ARG A 50 -4.17 -10.87 7.28
N SER A 51 -3.42 -11.87 7.76
CA SER A 51 -2.57 -12.68 6.88
C SER A 51 -3.41 -13.59 5.97
N PHE A 52 -2.91 -13.87 4.76
CA PHE A 52 -3.65 -14.61 3.74
C PHE A 52 -4.10 -16.01 4.17
N LYS A 53 -3.21 -16.78 4.77
CA LYS A 53 -3.47 -18.19 5.06
C LYS A 53 -4.16 -18.42 6.41
N TYR A 54 -3.65 -17.79 7.45
CA TYR A 54 -4.08 -18.06 8.82
C TYR A 54 -4.89 -16.93 9.43
N HIS A 55 -5.13 -15.85 8.69
CA HIS A 55 -5.88 -14.68 9.16
C HIS A 55 -5.35 -14.09 10.48
N ARG A 56 -4.04 -14.24 10.71
CA ARG A 56 -3.38 -13.65 11.88
C ARG A 56 -3.40 -12.12 11.80
N PRO A 57 -3.55 -11.41 12.93
CA PRO A 57 -3.50 -9.95 12.95
C PRO A 57 -2.23 -9.42 12.29
N ARG A 58 -2.37 -8.35 11.49
CA ARG A 58 -1.28 -7.65 10.82
C ARG A 58 -1.41 -6.15 11.02
N GLY A 59 -0.29 -5.55 11.39
CA GLY A 59 -0.13 -4.10 11.51
C GLY A 59 0.86 -3.56 10.48
N ILE A 60 1.30 -2.34 10.71
CA ILE A 60 2.28 -1.64 9.89
C ILE A 60 3.68 -1.99 10.41
N MET A 61 4.59 -2.41 9.55
CA MET A 61 5.96 -2.81 9.90
C MET A 61 7.02 -1.83 9.41
N THR A 62 6.80 -1.21 8.25
CA THR A 62 7.78 -0.35 7.60
C THR A 62 7.16 0.99 7.19
N ALA A 63 7.96 1.88 6.59
CA ALA A 63 7.53 3.21 6.22
C ALA A 63 7.41 3.43 4.70
N GLY A 64 7.66 2.44 3.86
CA GLY A 64 7.75 2.61 2.42
C GLY A 64 7.17 1.45 1.62
N SER A 65 7.67 1.29 0.40
CA SER A 65 7.23 0.26 -0.56
C SER A 65 7.54 -1.17 -0.12
N GLU A 66 8.43 -1.36 0.83
CA GLU A 66 8.77 -2.64 1.44
C GLU A 66 7.74 -3.12 2.49
N GLU A 67 6.65 -2.38 2.74
CA GLU A 67 5.60 -2.77 3.68
C GLU A 67 4.89 -4.06 3.25
N PRO A 68 5.00 -5.15 4.03
CA PRO A 68 4.46 -6.45 3.61
C PRO A 68 3.03 -6.70 4.09
N ASN A 69 2.51 -5.94 5.05
CA ASN A 69 1.30 -6.32 5.81
C ASN A 69 0.13 -5.34 5.68
N ALA A 70 0.43 -4.04 5.55
CA ALA A 70 -0.59 -2.99 5.54
C ALA A 70 -1.15 -2.77 4.13
N ILE A 71 -1.73 -3.82 3.56
CA ILE A 71 -2.38 -3.80 2.26
C ILE A 71 -3.85 -3.50 2.46
N VAL A 72 -4.33 -2.47 1.78
CA VAL A 72 -5.69 -1.94 1.89
C VAL A 72 -6.33 -1.79 0.53
N GLN A 73 -7.63 -1.58 0.52
CA GLN A 73 -8.40 -1.17 -0.65
C GLN A 73 -8.91 0.26 -0.43
N THR A 74 -8.77 1.11 -1.44
CA THR A 74 -9.25 2.49 -1.39
C THR A 74 -10.50 2.68 -2.24
N ASN A 75 -11.24 3.75 -1.97
CA ASN A 75 -12.40 4.22 -2.76
C ASN A 75 -13.41 3.10 -3.08
N ASN A 76 -13.78 2.32 -2.07
CA ASN A 76 -14.65 1.17 -2.22
C ASN A 76 -15.92 1.48 -3.01
N ASN A 77 -16.30 0.56 -3.91
CA ASN A 77 -17.52 0.62 -4.73
C ASN A 77 -17.61 1.82 -5.71
N THR A 78 -16.51 2.47 -6.00
CA THR A 78 -16.42 3.55 -6.99
C THR A 78 -15.67 3.08 -8.23
N ALA A 79 -15.67 3.91 -9.29
CA ALA A 79 -14.83 3.68 -10.46
C ALA A 79 -13.32 3.82 -10.15
N LEU A 80 -12.99 4.57 -9.08
CA LEU A 80 -11.63 4.82 -8.60
C LEU A 80 -11.19 3.82 -7.51
N THR A 81 -11.85 2.67 -7.40
CA THR A 81 -11.47 1.63 -6.45
C THR A 81 -10.09 1.07 -6.79
N GLU A 82 -9.15 1.18 -5.87
CA GLU A 82 -7.81 0.60 -6.00
C GLU A 82 -7.61 -0.50 -4.94
N PRO A 83 -7.49 -1.76 -5.37
CA PRO A 83 -7.20 -2.87 -4.49
C PRO A 83 -5.70 -3.05 -4.28
N ASN A 84 -5.34 -3.68 -3.17
CA ASN A 84 -3.99 -4.14 -2.86
C ASN A 84 -2.94 -3.02 -2.77
N VAL A 85 -3.34 -1.84 -2.33
CA VAL A 85 -2.46 -0.69 -2.16
C VAL A 85 -1.83 -0.71 -0.77
N ARG A 86 -0.55 -0.37 -0.67
CA ARG A 86 0.12 -0.26 0.63
C ARG A 86 -0.26 1.04 1.32
N ALA A 87 -0.71 0.94 2.56
CA ALA A 87 -1.08 2.12 3.36
C ALA A 87 0.10 3.09 3.58
N THR A 88 1.34 2.61 3.44
CA THR A 88 2.57 3.41 3.54
C THR A 88 2.87 4.24 2.28
N GLU A 89 2.19 3.99 1.18
CA GLU A 89 2.42 4.68 -0.10
C GLU A 89 1.27 5.62 -0.49
N ILE A 90 0.13 5.53 0.19
CA ILE A 90 -1.02 6.41 -0.04
C ILE A 90 -0.89 7.64 0.85
N GLU A 91 -0.80 8.83 0.27
CA GLU A 91 -0.99 10.09 0.99
C GLU A 91 -2.48 10.28 1.31
N ILE A 92 -2.81 10.72 2.52
CA ILE A 92 -4.20 11.01 2.86
C ILE A 92 -4.67 12.31 2.21
N TYR A 93 -5.90 12.30 1.77
CA TYR A 93 -6.60 13.47 1.24
C TYR A 93 -8.03 13.52 1.77
N GLU A 94 -8.64 14.70 1.68
CA GLU A 94 -9.99 14.90 2.18
C GLU A 94 -11.00 13.99 1.47
N GLY A 95 -11.72 13.18 2.25
CA GLY A 95 -12.69 12.22 1.73
C GLY A 95 -12.11 10.86 1.31
N LEU A 96 -10.83 10.59 1.51
CA LEU A 96 -10.27 9.25 1.29
C LEU A 96 -11.04 8.21 2.10
N GLU A 97 -11.48 7.16 1.43
CA GLU A 97 -12.07 5.97 2.06
C GLU A 97 -11.18 4.77 1.83
N ALA A 98 -10.72 4.15 2.90
CA ALA A 98 -9.91 2.93 2.84
C ALA A 98 -10.48 1.84 3.72
N SER A 99 -10.23 0.60 3.36
CA SER A 99 -10.67 -0.57 4.12
C SER A 99 -9.62 -1.67 4.17
N SER A 100 -9.63 -2.41 5.27
CA SER A 100 -8.87 -3.64 5.42
C SER A 100 -9.33 -4.68 4.40
N GLN A 101 -8.39 -5.45 3.91
CA GLN A 101 -8.63 -6.61 3.07
C GLN A 101 -8.48 -7.90 3.89
N ASN A 102 -8.82 -9.03 3.27
CA ASN A 102 -8.65 -10.37 3.85
C ASN A 102 -9.24 -10.54 5.26
N CYS A 103 -10.43 -10.01 5.49
CA CYS A 103 -11.17 -10.20 6.74
C CYS A 103 -12.67 -10.24 6.49
N TRP A 104 -13.39 -11.03 7.27
CA TRP A 104 -14.84 -11.09 7.22
C TRP A 104 -15.42 -11.49 8.57
N PRO A 105 -16.42 -10.77 9.12
CA PRO A 105 -17.04 -9.54 8.58
C PRO A 105 -16.19 -8.27 8.74
N ASN A 106 -15.19 -8.25 9.62
CA ASN A 106 -14.31 -7.09 9.80
C ASN A 106 -12.95 -7.50 10.37
N VAL A 107 -11.99 -6.58 10.38
CA VAL A 107 -10.61 -6.86 10.78
C VAL A 107 -10.45 -7.22 12.27
N ASN A 108 -11.34 -6.74 13.13
CA ASN A 108 -11.30 -7.04 14.57
C ASN A 108 -11.90 -8.40 14.90
N PHE A 109 -12.98 -8.75 14.20
CA PHE A 109 -13.64 -10.05 14.33
C PHE A 109 -13.66 -10.70 12.95
N ASP A 110 -12.76 -11.65 12.74
CA ASP A 110 -12.58 -12.31 11.47
C ASP A 110 -12.77 -13.82 11.61
N ILE A 111 -13.82 -14.34 10.94
CA ILE A 111 -14.15 -15.77 10.95
C ILE A 111 -13.04 -16.61 10.30
N GLY A 112 -12.32 -16.04 9.31
CA GLY A 112 -11.17 -16.69 8.69
C GLY A 112 -10.05 -17.06 9.68
N GLY A 113 -10.04 -16.43 10.86
CA GLY A 113 -9.13 -16.76 11.96
C GLY A 113 -9.21 -18.21 12.45
N ILE A 114 -10.27 -18.94 12.14
CA ILE A 114 -10.40 -20.38 12.40
C ILE A 114 -9.28 -21.19 11.72
N ASN A 115 -8.77 -20.71 10.58
CA ASN A 115 -7.66 -21.33 9.86
C ASN A 115 -6.37 -21.41 10.70
N ASN A 116 -6.23 -20.55 11.71
CA ASN A 116 -5.08 -20.64 12.60
C ASN A 116 -5.13 -21.89 13.50
N PHE A 117 -6.32 -22.32 13.90
CA PHE A 117 -6.50 -23.58 14.65
C PHE A 117 -6.28 -24.81 13.75
N LEU A 118 -6.60 -24.68 12.45
CA LEU A 118 -6.37 -25.73 11.46
C LEU A 118 -4.92 -25.74 10.92
N SER A 119 -4.04 -24.93 11.49
CA SER A 119 -2.66 -24.78 11.00
C SER A 119 -1.86 -26.09 10.88
N PRO A 120 -2.02 -27.11 11.76
CA PRO A 120 -1.33 -28.39 11.60
C PRO A 120 -1.75 -29.15 10.34
N LEU A 121 -2.99 -28.95 9.87
CA LEU A 121 -3.54 -29.59 8.66
C LEU A 121 -3.18 -28.80 7.38
N LEU A 122 -2.67 -27.60 7.52
CA LEU A 122 -2.35 -26.66 6.44
C LEU A 122 -0.84 -26.38 6.35
N PRO A 123 0.04 -27.37 6.16
CA PRO A 123 1.49 -27.13 6.06
C PRO A 123 1.83 -26.28 4.84
N ALA A 124 3.07 -25.83 4.74
CA ALA A 124 3.54 -25.11 3.54
C ALA A 124 3.35 -25.98 2.29
N GLY A 125 2.82 -25.38 1.23
CA GLY A 125 2.58 -26.07 -0.03
C GLY A 125 1.41 -27.07 -0.03
N PHE A 126 0.54 -27.10 1.00
CA PHE A 126 -0.61 -28.00 1.07
C PHE A 126 -1.50 -27.92 -0.18
N TYR A 127 -1.65 -26.74 -0.76
CA TYR A 127 -2.51 -26.50 -1.92
C TYR A 127 -1.97 -27.17 -3.19
N TYR A 128 -0.66 -27.33 -3.36
CA TYR A 128 -0.09 -28.08 -4.47
C TYR A 128 -0.44 -29.57 -4.43
N LYS A 129 -0.63 -30.12 -3.25
CA LYS A 129 -0.99 -31.54 -3.08
C LYS A 129 -2.49 -31.77 -3.06
N THR A 130 -3.24 -30.87 -2.39
CA THR A 130 -4.67 -31.04 -2.13
C THR A 130 -5.53 -30.73 -3.35
N PHE A 131 -5.14 -29.72 -4.16
CA PHE A 131 -5.98 -29.21 -5.26
C PHE A 131 -5.53 -29.67 -6.66
N MET A 132 -4.57 -30.59 -6.74
CA MET A 132 -4.10 -31.14 -8.02
C MET A 132 -5.00 -32.25 -8.55
N TRP A 133 -5.85 -32.81 -7.74
CA TRP A 133 -6.70 -33.93 -8.15
C TRP A 133 -8.14 -33.77 -7.61
N PRO A 134 -9.16 -34.00 -8.47
CA PRO A 134 -9.07 -34.22 -9.90
C PRO A 134 -8.76 -32.93 -10.67
N ALA A 135 -7.91 -33.01 -11.70
CA ALA A 135 -7.46 -31.84 -12.47
C ALA A 135 -8.61 -31.05 -13.12
N SER A 136 -9.73 -31.71 -13.46
CA SER A 136 -10.93 -31.07 -14.00
C SER A 136 -11.62 -30.11 -13.04
N PHE A 137 -11.27 -30.12 -11.76
CA PHE A 137 -11.84 -29.23 -10.76
C PHE A 137 -10.97 -28.00 -10.49
N TRP A 138 -9.85 -27.83 -11.20
CA TRP A 138 -8.91 -26.74 -10.96
C TRP A 138 -9.57 -25.35 -10.98
N GLU A 139 -10.43 -25.05 -11.92
CA GLU A 139 -11.11 -23.75 -12.00
C GLU A 139 -11.95 -23.46 -10.74
N LYS A 140 -12.60 -24.47 -10.17
CA LYS A 140 -13.37 -24.34 -8.92
C LYS A 140 -12.45 -24.13 -7.72
N TYR A 141 -11.35 -24.87 -7.67
CA TYR A 141 -10.36 -24.72 -6.61
C TYR A 141 -9.69 -23.36 -6.68
N GLU A 142 -9.30 -22.91 -7.88
CA GLU A 142 -8.71 -21.58 -8.09
C GLU A 142 -9.66 -20.47 -7.63
N TYR A 143 -10.93 -20.57 -7.96
CA TYR A 143 -11.93 -19.61 -7.51
C TYR A 143 -11.97 -19.50 -5.98
N VAL A 144 -12.03 -20.63 -5.28
CA VAL A 144 -12.05 -20.65 -3.81
C VAL A 144 -10.74 -20.11 -3.22
N ILE A 145 -9.60 -20.54 -3.76
CA ILE A 145 -8.27 -20.12 -3.30
C ILE A 145 -8.10 -18.60 -3.47
N ARG A 146 -8.45 -18.06 -4.63
CA ARG A 146 -8.36 -16.63 -4.93
C ARG A 146 -9.23 -15.80 -3.99
N HIS A 147 -10.45 -16.23 -3.73
CA HIS A 147 -11.34 -15.54 -2.78
C HIS A 147 -10.84 -15.64 -1.34
N SER A 148 -10.26 -16.79 -0.98
CA SER A 148 -9.69 -17.00 0.36
C SER A 148 -8.36 -16.26 0.56
N ALA A 149 -7.66 -15.91 -0.52
CA ALA A 149 -6.44 -15.11 -0.44
C ALA A 149 -6.69 -13.65 -0.03
N GLY A 150 -7.96 -13.20 -0.05
CA GLY A 150 -8.35 -11.88 0.43
C GLY A 150 -7.76 -10.73 -0.38
N LEU A 151 -7.45 -10.97 -1.65
CA LEU A 151 -7.08 -9.90 -2.57
C LEU A 151 -8.28 -8.98 -2.79
N GLY A 152 -8.01 -7.68 -2.90
CA GLY A 152 -9.05 -6.68 -3.14
C GLY A 152 -9.79 -6.87 -4.46
N LYS A 153 -10.86 -6.14 -4.63
CA LYS A 153 -11.71 -6.23 -5.82
C LYS A 153 -11.38 -5.06 -6.76
N SER A 154 -11.12 -5.36 -8.02
CA SER A 154 -10.98 -4.33 -9.06
C SER A 154 -12.31 -3.58 -9.28
N PRO A 155 -12.25 -2.32 -9.77
CA PRO A 155 -13.44 -1.56 -10.10
C PRO A 155 -14.25 -2.26 -11.18
N THR A 156 -15.57 -2.15 -11.09
CA THR A 156 -16.52 -2.69 -12.09
C THR A 156 -17.07 -1.60 -13.00
N LYS A 157 -16.82 -0.33 -12.67
CA LYS A 157 -17.22 0.83 -13.46
C LYS A 157 -16.04 1.30 -14.32
N PRO A 158 -16.29 1.86 -15.50
CA PRO A 158 -15.22 2.45 -16.31
C PRO A 158 -14.54 3.60 -15.56
N ASP A 159 -13.25 3.74 -15.78
CA ASP A 159 -12.47 4.84 -15.25
C ASP A 159 -12.99 6.18 -15.80
N PRO A 160 -13.34 7.16 -14.93
CA PRO A 160 -13.81 8.46 -15.36
C PRO A 160 -12.68 9.41 -15.75
N ASP A 161 -11.42 9.05 -15.47
CA ASP A 161 -10.28 9.91 -15.72
C ASP A 161 -9.94 9.99 -17.20
N ILE A 162 -9.53 11.18 -17.63
CA ILE A 162 -9.08 11.45 -19.00
C ILE A 162 -7.56 11.56 -18.98
N TYR A 163 -6.91 10.72 -19.76
CA TYR A 163 -5.45 10.66 -19.82
C TYR A 163 -4.90 11.37 -21.04
N ASP A 164 -3.91 12.22 -20.83
CA ASP A 164 -3.13 12.85 -21.90
C ASP A 164 -2.11 11.86 -22.49
N HIS A 165 -2.17 11.66 -23.79
CA HIS A 165 -1.19 10.87 -24.52
C HIS A 165 -0.17 11.78 -25.20
N ARG A 166 1.10 11.66 -24.84
CA ARG A 166 2.19 12.49 -25.41
C ARG A 166 3.36 11.64 -25.86
N TYR A 167 3.92 11.98 -27.02
CA TYR A 167 5.17 11.41 -27.50
C TYR A 167 6.31 12.36 -27.14
N ILE A 168 7.27 11.86 -26.37
CA ILE A 168 8.43 12.64 -25.93
C ILE A 168 9.69 11.90 -26.42
N HIS A 169 10.60 12.65 -27.07
CA HIS A 169 11.90 12.13 -27.49
C HIS A 169 12.98 12.61 -26.53
N CYS A 170 13.82 11.69 -26.07
CA CYS A 170 14.98 11.97 -25.22
C CYS A 170 16.14 11.07 -25.62
N ASP A 171 17.37 11.47 -25.26
CA ASP A 171 18.57 10.67 -25.45
C ASP A 171 18.70 9.63 -24.33
N VAL A 172 18.26 9.99 -23.11
CA VAL A 172 18.27 9.11 -21.93
C VAL A 172 16.95 9.19 -21.21
N LEU A 173 16.31 8.05 -21.03
CA LEU A 173 15.15 7.86 -20.17
C LEU A 173 15.59 7.19 -18.86
N VAL A 174 15.35 7.84 -17.73
CA VAL A 174 15.57 7.28 -16.39
C VAL A 174 14.21 7.04 -15.75
N ILE A 175 13.93 5.81 -15.36
CA ILE A 175 12.70 5.41 -14.68
C ILE A 175 13.02 5.14 -13.21
N GLY A 176 12.36 5.89 -12.33
CA GLY A 176 12.58 5.89 -10.89
C GLY A 176 13.50 7.01 -10.43
N ALA A 177 12.97 7.89 -9.58
CA ALA A 177 13.68 9.06 -9.03
C ALA A 177 14.20 8.81 -7.60
N GLY A 178 14.57 7.58 -7.27
CA GLY A 178 15.41 7.30 -6.12
C GLY A 178 16.81 7.89 -6.28
N ILE A 179 17.65 7.79 -5.26
CA ILE A 179 19.00 8.40 -5.27
C ILE A 179 19.82 7.99 -6.50
N THR A 180 19.75 6.73 -6.91
CA THR A 180 20.46 6.21 -8.08
C THR A 180 19.94 6.85 -9.38
N GLY A 181 18.62 6.92 -9.55
CA GLY A 181 18.01 7.53 -10.73
C GLY A 181 18.31 9.02 -10.83
N ILE A 182 18.21 9.75 -9.73
CA ILE A 182 18.57 11.18 -9.67
C ILE A 182 20.04 11.38 -10.07
N MET A 183 20.96 10.54 -9.58
CA MET A 183 22.38 10.64 -9.93
C MET A 183 22.64 10.29 -11.38
N ALA A 184 21.96 9.27 -11.92
CA ALA A 184 22.05 8.90 -13.33
C ALA A 184 21.54 10.03 -14.23
N ALA A 185 20.35 10.57 -13.95
CA ALA A 185 19.77 11.69 -14.69
C ALA A 185 20.67 12.93 -14.64
N LYS A 186 21.19 13.28 -13.46
CA LYS A 186 22.12 14.38 -13.28
C LYS A 186 23.39 14.18 -14.10
N THR A 187 23.95 12.99 -14.14
CA THR A 187 25.15 12.67 -14.91
C THR A 187 24.90 12.79 -16.40
N ALA A 188 23.80 12.23 -16.90
CA ALA A 188 23.42 12.33 -18.30
C ALA A 188 23.21 13.81 -18.73
N ALA A 189 22.48 14.57 -17.94
CA ALA A 189 22.23 16.01 -18.19
C ALA A 189 23.53 16.84 -18.19
N LYS A 190 24.48 16.54 -17.30
CA LYS A 190 25.80 17.19 -17.28
C LYS A 190 26.62 16.94 -18.56
N ASN A 191 26.36 15.84 -19.26
CA ASN A 191 26.99 15.53 -20.54
C ASN A 191 26.16 16.03 -21.73
N ASN A 192 25.27 17.01 -21.51
CA ASN A 192 24.40 17.62 -22.51
C ASN A 192 23.43 16.66 -23.23
N LEU A 193 23.11 15.54 -22.63
CA LEU A 193 22.10 14.63 -23.13
C LEU A 193 20.71 15.11 -22.70
N LYS A 194 19.76 15.11 -23.64
CA LYS A 194 18.36 15.39 -23.36
C LYS A 194 17.79 14.26 -22.50
N THR A 195 17.69 14.51 -21.20
CA THR A 195 17.35 13.49 -20.20
C THR A 195 15.91 13.69 -19.71
N LEU A 196 15.15 12.59 -19.66
CA LEU A 196 13.83 12.52 -19.06
C LEU A 196 13.91 11.62 -17.82
N LEU A 197 13.53 12.17 -16.66
CA LEU A 197 13.39 11.43 -15.40
C LEU A 197 11.89 11.25 -15.09
N LEU A 198 11.46 10.02 -14.93
CA LEU A 198 10.08 9.67 -14.57
C LEU A 198 10.04 8.96 -13.21
N ASP A 199 9.04 9.27 -12.42
CA ASP A 199 8.72 8.57 -11.17
C ASP A 199 7.21 8.42 -11.01
N GLU A 200 6.77 7.43 -10.28
CA GLU A 200 5.36 7.23 -9.94
C GLU A 200 4.88 8.16 -8.82
N LYS A 201 5.83 8.69 -8.02
CA LYS A 201 5.54 9.57 -6.90
C LYS A 201 5.66 11.03 -7.31
N ASN A 202 4.92 11.88 -6.62
CA ASN A 202 4.96 13.33 -6.77
C ASN A 202 6.24 13.96 -6.20
N GLU A 203 6.99 13.23 -5.36
CA GLU A 203 8.24 13.68 -4.75
C GLU A 203 9.42 12.81 -5.17
N LEU A 204 10.53 13.47 -5.49
CA LEU A 204 11.79 12.80 -5.84
C LEU A 204 12.55 12.38 -4.57
N GLY A 205 13.27 11.27 -4.62
CA GLY A 205 14.12 10.82 -3.51
C GLY A 205 13.94 9.35 -3.14
N GLY A 206 12.82 8.73 -3.54
CA GLY A 206 12.54 7.33 -3.27
C GLY A 206 12.58 7.00 -1.77
N SER A 207 13.26 5.92 -1.39
CA SER A 207 13.36 5.48 0.02
C SER A 207 14.11 6.47 0.92
N THR A 208 14.91 7.39 0.37
CA THR A 208 15.66 8.37 1.18
C THR A 208 14.75 9.42 1.83
N ILE A 209 13.51 9.56 1.37
CA ILE A 209 12.50 10.43 1.98
C ILE A 209 12.13 9.94 3.39
N TYR A 210 12.15 8.63 3.62
CA TYR A 210 11.72 8.00 4.87
C TYR A 210 12.88 7.55 5.76
N GLN A 211 14.12 7.60 5.25
CA GLN A 211 15.30 7.18 5.99
C GLN A 211 16.02 8.39 6.57
N GLU A 212 16.22 8.41 7.87
CA GLU A 212 17.22 9.28 8.46
C GLU A 212 18.60 8.85 7.96
N VAL A 213 19.23 9.71 7.17
CA VAL A 213 20.63 9.53 6.83
C VAL A 213 21.43 9.86 8.08
N GLY A 214 21.80 8.81 8.85
CA GLY A 214 22.67 8.95 9.99
C GLY A 214 23.97 9.61 9.56
N ARG A 215 24.48 10.56 10.35
CA ARG A 215 25.84 11.08 10.15
C ARG A 215 26.80 9.91 10.33
N ALA A 216 27.54 9.57 9.27
CA ALA A 216 28.68 8.69 9.44
C ALA A 216 29.60 9.32 10.50
N HIS A 217 29.75 8.64 11.63
CA HIS A 217 30.81 9.01 12.57
C HIS A 217 32.12 8.62 11.90
N VAL A 218 32.83 9.62 11.41
CA VAL A 218 34.24 9.51 11.01
C VAL A 218 35.09 9.54 12.27
#